data_14317bb4b7bc0c8e5495346fcbd82176
#
_entry.id   14317bb4b7bc0c8e5495346fcbd82176
#
_cell.length_a   1.000
_cell.length_b   1.000
_cell.length_c   1.000
_cell.angle_alpha   90.00
_cell.angle_beta   90.00
_cell.angle_gamma   90.00
#
_symmetry.space_group_name_H-M   'P 1'
#
loop_
_entity.id
_entity.type
_entity.pdbx_description
1 polymer ?
#
loop_
_entity_poly.entity_id
_entity_poly.type
_entity_poly.pdbx_seq_one_letter_code
_entity_poly.pdbx_strand_id
1 'polypeptide(L)'
;MKRPFSIVALLLLGFNAAAAAEATLLECIAVVESGQNRKAVGKAGERGMYQVGKAAWDDANERLKREGHHHFQWSKWRDATAQDMIAAAHLRTIRENFKRIGKPDPSPEQLALVWNVGWSGAVSRRFAPNDYAERVGNLFRSQKVLTR
;
A
#
# COMPACT_ATOMS: atom_id res chain seq x y z
N MET A 1 -37.60 26.18 -9.82
CA MET A 1 -36.40 25.54 -10.41
C MET A 1 -35.49 25.02 -9.31
N LYS A 2 -35.47 23.70 -9.09
CA LYS A 2 -34.56 23.05 -8.12
C LYS A 2 -33.23 22.77 -8.84
N ARG A 3 -32.15 23.39 -8.38
CA ARG A 3 -30.81 23.14 -8.92
C ARG A 3 -30.35 21.74 -8.53
N PRO A 4 -29.80 20.92 -9.42
CA PRO A 4 -29.21 19.65 -9.05
C PRO A 4 -27.88 19.93 -8.33
N PHE A 5 -27.87 19.84 -6.98
CA PHE A 5 -26.64 19.88 -6.21
C PHE A 5 -25.89 18.55 -6.39
N SER A 6 -24.91 18.57 -7.22
CA SER A 6 -23.52 18.11 -7.04
C SER A 6 -23.29 16.67 -6.53
N ILE A 7 -23.69 15.70 -7.33
CA ILE A 7 -23.14 14.33 -7.28
C ILE A 7 -21.60 14.38 -7.52
N VAL A 8 -21.12 15.34 -8.33
CA VAL A 8 -19.71 15.54 -8.66
C VAL A 8 -18.86 15.92 -7.42
N ALA A 9 -19.39 16.76 -6.51
CA ALA A 9 -18.65 17.18 -5.31
C ALA A 9 -18.48 16.02 -4.30
N LEU A 10 -19.47 15.13 -4.20
CA LEU A 10 -19.41 13.97 -3.31
C LEU A 10 -18.39 12.92 -3.80
N LEU A 11 -18.27 12.74 -5.12
CA LEU A 11 -17.28 11.85 -5.75
C LEU A 11 -15.86 12.37 -5.55
N LEU A 12 -15.61 13.67 -5.64
CA LEU A 12 -14.28 14.27 -5.44
C LEU A 12 -13.82 14.17 -3.98
N LEU A 13 -14.72 14.34 -3.01
CA LEU A 13 -14.43 14.21 -1.58
C LEU A 13 -14.11 12.75 -1.22
N GLY A 14 -14.80 11.79 -1.78
CA GLY A 14 -14.53 10.36 -1.58
C GLY A 14 -13.19 9.91 -2.16
N PHE A 15 -12.79 10.45 -3.31
CA PHE A 15 -11.50 10.15 -3.94
C PHE A 15 -10.33 10.67 -3.10
N ASN A 16 -10.42 11.87 -2.53
CA ASN A 16 -9.40 12.44 -1.67
C ASN A 16 -9.25 11.68 -0.35
N ALA A 17 -10.35 11.25 0.27
CA ALA A 17 -10.31 10.49 1.53
C ALA A 17 -9.69 9.10 1.35
N ALA A 18 -9.98 8.40 0.25
CA ALA A 18 -9.40 7.10 -0.06
C ALA A 18 -7.90 7.20 -0.34
N ALA A 19 -7.46 8.20 -1.12
CA ALA A 19 -6.05 8.45 -1.39
C ALA A 19 -5.28 8.83 -0.11
N ALA A 20 -5.85 9.65 0.75
CA ALA A 20 -5.26 10.00 2.04
C ALA A 20 -5.13 8.78 2.97
N ALA A 21 -6.13 7.90 3.02
CA ALA A 21 -6.07 6.66 3.80
C ALA A 21 -5.00 5.69 3.26
N GLU A 22 -4.81 5.64 1.95
CA GLU A 22 -3.76 4.83 1.32
C GLU A 22 -2.36 5.35 1.63
N ALA A 23 -2.14 6.67 1.54
CA ALA A 23 -0.90 7.31 1.94
C ALA A 23 -0.57 7.04 3.42
N THR A 24 -1.54 7.19 4.31
CA THR A 24 -1.39 6.90 5.74
C THR A 24 -1.01 5.45 6.00
N LEU A 25 -1.61 4.49 5.28
CA LEU A 25 -1.26 3.08 5.43
C LEU A 25 0.18 2.80 4.98
N LEU A 26 0.63 3.39 3.87
CA LEU A 26 2.01 3.26 3.41
C LEU A 26 3.02 3.86 4.41
N GLU A 27 2.68 4.99 5.04
CA GLU A 27 3.50 5.56 6.12
C GLU A 27 3.63 4.60 7.30
N CYS A 28 2.53 3.97 7.72
CA CYS A 28 2.55 2.97 8.80
C CYS A 28 3.41 1.75 8.43
N ILE A 29 3.29 1.26 7.19
CA ILE A 29 4.15 0.19 6.66
C ILE A 29 5.62 0.62 6.71
N ALA A 30 5.97 1.80 6.23
CA ALA A 30 7.33 2.32 6.23
C ALA A 30 7.93 2.41 7.64
N VAL A 31 7.13 2.83 8.63
CA VAL A 31 7.55 2.86 10.05
C VAL A 31 7.89 1.46 10.55
N VAL A 32 7.02 0.48 10.30
CA VAL A 32 7.21 -0.89 10.80
C VAL A 32 8.32 -1.61 10.06
N GLU A 33 8.48 -1.39 8.75
CA GLU A 33 9.49 -2.06 7.92
C GLU A 33 10.91 -1.56 8.20
N SER A 34 11.11 -0.27 8.33
CA SER A 34 12.47 0.29 8.37
C SER A 34 12.65 1.53 9.25
N GLY A 35 11.61 1.94 10.00
CA GLY A 35 11.61 3.25 10.66
C GLY A 35 11.71 4.40 9.66
N GLN A 36 11.10 4.27 8.48
CA GLN A 36 11.12 5.23 7.37
C GLN A 36 12.53 5.45 6.74
N ASN A 37 13.42 4.48 6.89
CA ASN A 37 14.77 4.57 6.33
C ASN A 37 14.80 4.22 4.84
N ARG A 38 14.91 5.23 3.97
CA ARG A 38 14.97 5.04 2.50
C ARG A 38 16.21 4.27 2.03
N LYS A 39 17.24 4.13 2.87
CA LYS A 39 18.49 3.42 2.56
C LYS A 39 18.53 2.02 3.13
N ALA A 40 17.45 1.56 3.77
CA ALA A 40 17.40 0.24 4.39
C ALA A 40 17.58 -0.88 3.38
N VAL A 41 18.29 -1.91 3.83
CA VAL A 41 18.52 -3.16 3.09
C VAL A 41 18.12 -4.31 4.01
N GLY A 42 17.11 -5.07 3.59
CA GLY A 42 16.61 -6.21 4.33
C GLY A 42 17.47 -7.45 4.20
N LYS A 43 17.28 -8.42 5.09
CA LYS A 43 18.07 -9.67 5.14
C LYS A 43 17.88 -10.57 3.92
N ALA A 44 16.67 -10.54 3.32
CA ALA A 44 16.37 -11.30 2.10
C ALA A 44 16.53 -10.46 0.82
N GLY A 45 17.12 -9.27 0.93
CA GLY A 45 17.42 -8.43 -0.21
C GLY A 45 16.38 -7.35 -0.52
N GLU A 46 15.39 -7.17 0.37
CA GLU A 46 14.43 -6.08 0.28
C GLU A 46 15.13 -4.72 0.36
N ARG A 47 14.53 -3.70 -0.24
CA ARG A 47 15.13 -2.37 -0.38
C ARG A 47 14.18 -1.24 0.02
N GLY A 48 14.80 -0.19 0.53
CA GLY A 48 14.16 1.09 0.79
C GLY A 48 13.27 1.12 2.03
N MET A 49 12.56 2.22 2.21
CA MET A 49 11.80 2.41 3.44
C MET A 49 10.59 1.48 3.57
N TYR A 50 10.09 0.97 2.45
CA TYR A 50 8.95 0.05 2.40
C TYR A 50 9.37 -1.43 2.34
N GLN A 51 10.67 -1.72 2.33
CA GLN A 51 11.27 -3.06 2.25
C GLN A 51 10.65 -3.91 1.13
N VAL A 52 10.59 -3.33 -0.08
CA VAL A 52 10.07 -4.03 -1.26
C VAL A 52 11.15 -4.95 -1.84
N GLY A 53 10.80 -6.21 -2.06
CA GLY A 53 11.67 -7.18 -2.72
C GLY A 53 11.66 -7.02 -4.25
N LYS A 54 12.67 -7.58 -4.93
CA LYS A 54 12.82 -7.46 -6.39
C LYS A 54 11.59 -7.92 -7.17
N ALA A 55 11.00 -9.06 -6.81
CA ALA A 55 9.81 -9.58 -7.50
C ALA A 55 8.61 -8.63 -7.38
N ALA A 56 8.33 -8.13 -6.17
CA ALA A 56 7.25 -7.16 -5.96
C ALA A 56 7.53 -5.82 -6.67
N TRP A 57 8.79 -5.42 -6.76
CA TRP A 57 9.21 -4.25 -7.54
C TRP A 57 8.90 -4.41 -9.03
N ASP A 58 9.24 -5.57 -9.60
CA ASP A 58 8.98 -5.86 -11.01
C ASP A 58 7.48 -5.92 -11.31
N ASP A 59 6.68 -6.57 -10.45
CA ASP A 59 5.21 -6.62 -10.57
C ASP A 59 4.58 -5.23 -10.47
N ALA A 60 5.09 -4.39 -9.57
CA ALA A 60 4.65 -3.01 -9.44
C ALA A 60 4.98 -2.18 -10.70
N ASN A 61 6.14 -2.39 -11.29
CA ASN A 61 6.50 -1.77 -12.58
C ASN A 61 5.58 -2.17 -13.72
N GLU A 62 5.22 -3.45 -13.83
CA GLU A 62 4.24 -3.90 -14.83
C GLU A 62 2.88 -3.23 -14.62
N ARG A 63 2.48 -3.01 -13.39
CA ARG A 63 1.29 -2.24 -13.09
C ARG A 63 1.43 -0.77 -13.51
N LEU A 64 2.51 -0.09 -13.13
CA LEU A 64 2.78 1.30 -13.52
C LEU A 64 2.75 1.46 -15.04
N LYS A 65 3.36 0.54 -15.77
CA LYS A 65 3.34 0.51 -17.22
C LYS A 65 1.92 0.42 -17.79
N ARG A 66 1.07 -0.48 -17.25
CA ARG A 66 -0.34 -0.59 -17.67
C ARG A 66 -1.15 0.68 -17.37
N GLU A 67 -0.77 1.42 -16.32
CA GLU A 67 -1.37 2.70 -15.93
C GLU A 67 -0.80 3.90 -16.70
N GLY A 68 0.15 3.68 -17.63
CA GLY A 68 0.79 4.74 -18.42
C GLY A 68 1.85 5.54 -17.66
N HIS A 69 2.35 5.02 -16.56
CA HIS A 69 3.38 5.65 -15.75
C HIS A 69 4.80 5.19 -16.11
N HIS A 70 5.79 5.93 -15.57
CA HIS A 70 7.20 5.64 -15.75
C HIS A 70 7.59 4.31 -15.10
N HIS A 71 8.50 3.60 -15.75
CA HIS A 71 9.13 2.36 -15.25
C HIS A 71 10.41 2.70 -14.50
N PHE A 72 10.61 2.10 -13.32
CA PHE A 72 11.78 2.30 -12.47
C PHE A 72 12.65 1.06 -12.44
N GLN A 73 13.88 1.15 -12.96
CA GLN A 73 14.86 0.07 -12.86
C GLN A 73 15.16 -0.26 -11.38
N TRP A 74 15.39 -1.53 -11.07
CA TRP A 74 15.77 -1.97 -9.72
C TRP A 74 16.99 -1.24 -9.16
N SER A 75 17.99 -0.93 -10.00
CA SER A 75 19.17 -0.16 -9.62
C SER A 75 18.86 1.23 -9.06
N LYS A 76 17.67 1.76 -9.33
CA LYS A 76 17.16 3.06 -8.85
C LYS A 76 16.41 2.97 -7.52
N TRP A 77 16.51 1.87 -6.81
CA TRP A 77 15.79 1.65 -5.56
C TRP A 77 16.06 2.70 -4.47
N ARG A 78 17.16 3.50 -4.57
CA ARG A 78 17.45 4.61 -3.66
C ARG A 78 16.71 5.90 -4.00
N ASP A 79 16.13 5.99 -5.18
CA ASP A 79 15.33 7.16 -5.59
C ASP A 79 14.03 7.20 -4.79
N ALA A 80 13.75 8.36 -4.16
CA ALA A 80 12.58 8.52 -3.30
C ALA A 80 11.28 8.40 -4.07
N THR A 81 11.22 9.00 -5.28
CA THR A 81 10.03 8.95 -6.14
C THR A 81 9.77 7.52 -6.60
N ALA A 82 10.83 6.78 -6.98
CA ALA A 82 10.71 5.38 -7.36
C ALA A 82 10.14 4.54 -6.21
N GLN A 83 10.67 4.68 -4.99
CA GLN A 83 10.15 3.96 -3.82
C GLN A 83 8.67 4.22 -3.58
N ASP A 84 8.26 5.49 -3.59
CA ASP A 84 6.88 5.89 -3.32
C ASP A 84 5.91 5.39 -4.39
N MET A 85 6.27 5.52 -5.67
CA MET A 85 5.43 5.04 -6.77
C MET A 85 5.33 3.51 -6.83
N ILE A 86 6.42 2.81 -6.60
CA ILE A 86 6.44 1.34 -6.53
C ILE A 86 5.60 0.85 -5.35
N ALA A 87 5.76 1.43 -4.17
CA ALA A 87 4.97 1.06 -2.99
C ALA A 87 3.47 1.27 -3.22
N ALA A 88 3.08 2.43 -3.78
CA ALA A 88 1.69 2.71 -4.10
C ALA A 88 1.13 1.73 -5.15
N ALA A 89 1.88 1.43 -6.21
CA ALA A 89 1.47 0.46 -7.22
C ALA A 89 1.33 -0.97 -6.65
N HIS A 90 2.25 -1.38 -5.78
CA HIS A 90 2.19 -2.67 -5.10
C HIS A 90 0.95 -2.77 -4.20
N LEU A 91 0.66 -1.75 -3.40
CA LEU A 91 -0.53 -1.72 -2.56
C LEU A 91 -1.83 -1.78 -3.38
N ARG A 92 -1.90 -1.07 -4.52
CA ARG A 92 -3.05 -1.17 -5.44
C ARG A 92 -3.21 -2.58 -6.01
N THR A 93 -2.11 -3.27 -6.31
CA THR A 93 -2.15 -4.67 -6.76
C THR A 93 -2.74 -5.58 -5.69
N ILE A 94 -2.33 -5.41 -4.43
CA ILE A 94 -2.88 -6.16 -3.30
C ILE A 94 -4.39 -5.93 -3.16
N ARG A 95 -4.85 -4.68 -3.21
CA ARG A 95 -6.28 -4.33 -3.16
C ARG A 95 -7.07 -4.95 -4.30
N GLU A 96 -6.53 -4.93 -5.51
CA GLU A 96 -7.17 -5.54 -6.67
C GLU A 96 -7.33 -7.05 -6.51
N ASN A 97 -6.34 -7.74 -5.96
CA ASN A 97 -6.43 -9.16 -5.67
C ASN A 97 -7.55 -9.47 -4.66
N PHE A 98 -7.70 -8.66 -3.60
CA PHE A 98 -8.83 -8.78 -2.69
C PHE A 98 -10.18 -8.58 -3.40
N LYS A 99 -10.28 -7.57 -4.27
CA LYS A 99 -11.49 -7.32 -5.05
C LYS A 99 -11.86 -8.52 -5.94
N ARG A 100 -10.87 -9.15 -6.57
CA ARG A 100 -11.08 -10.36 -7.42
C ARG A 100 -11.64 -11.55 -6.66
N ILE A 101 -11.38 -11.67 -5.37
CA ILE A 101 -11.94 -12.73 -4.52
C ILE A 101 -13.22 -12.29 -3.77
N GLY A 102 -13.87 -11.21 -4.21
CA GLY A 102 -15.10 -10.71 -3.62
C GLY A 102 -14.96 -10.00 -2.27
N LYS A 103 -13.76 -9.52 -1.93
CA LYS A 103 -13.46 -8.76 -0.70
C LYS A 103 -12.96 -7.35 -1.05
N PRO A 104 -13.84 -6.44 -1.50
CA PRO A 104 -13.44 -5.13 -2.02
C PRO A 104 -12.87 -4.19 -0.94
N ASP A 105 -13.20 -4.43 0.33
CA ASP A 105 -12.82 -3.57 1.46
C ASP A 105 -11.94 -4.33 2.49
N PRO A 106 -10.71 -4.73 2.11
CA PRO A 106 -9.80 -5.38 3.04
C PRO A 106 -9.38 -4.42 4.16
N SER A 107 -9.25 -4.94 5.38
CA SER A 107 -8.77 -4.14 6.52
C SER A 107 -7.30 -3.74 6.35
N PRO A 108 -6.82 -2.69 7.07
CA PRO A 108 -5.40 -2.34 7.10
C PRO A 108 -4.50 -3.52 7.48
N GLU A 109 -4.93 -4.36 8.42
CA GLU A 109 -4.23 -5.57 8.84
C GLU A 109 -4.13 -6.60 7.72
N GLN A 110 -5.20 -6.81 6.97
CA GLN A 110 -5.20 -7.75 5.83
C GLN A 110 -4.26 -7.28 4.72
N LEU A 111 -4.26 -5.98 4.42
CA LEU A 111 -3.34 -5.39 3.45
C LEU A 111 -1.88 -5.52 3.90
N ALA A 112 -1.61 -5.21 5.17
CA ALA A 112 -0.28 -5.33 5.78
C ALA A 112 0.18 -6.80 5.84
N LEU A 113 -0.72 -7.74 6.11
CA LEU A 113 -0.41 -9.16 6.08
C LEU A 113 0.09 -9.60 4.71
N VAL A 114 -0.63 -9.24 3.64
CA VAL A 114 -0.21 -9.57 2.27
C VAL A 114 1.10 -8.90 1.91
N TRP A 115 1.32 -7.65 2.35
CA TRP A 115 2.59 -6.95 2.20
C TRP A 115 3.76 -7.75 2.78
N ASN A 116 3.59 -8.26 4.00
CA ASN A 116 4.63 -8.95 4.77
C ASN A 116 4.90 -10.39 4.29
N VAL A 117 3.85 -11.20 4.08
CA VAL A 117 4.00 -12.63 3.78
C VAL A 117 3.67 -13.01 2.34
N GLY A 118 3.30 -12.05 1.51
CA GLY A 118 2.82 -12.27 0.15
C GLY A 118 1.41 -12.86 0.09
N TRP A 119 0.85 -12.91 -1.13
CA TRP A 119 -0.52 -13.38 -1.33
C TRP A 119 -0.72 -14.84 -0.89
N SER A 120 0.15 -15.75 -1.31
CA SER A 120 0.06 -17.17 -0.95
C SER A 120 0.18 -17.40 0.56
N GLY A 121 1.08 -16.68 1.22
CA GLY A 121 1.24 -16.72 2.67
C GLY A 121 0.01 -16.23 3.41
N ALA A 122 -0.63 -15.17 2.92
CA ALA A 122 -1.86 -14.66 3.50
C ALA A 122 -3.06 -15.61 3.29
N VAL A 123 -3.17 -16.22 2.12
CA VAL A 123 -4.20 -17.25 1.82
C VAL A 123 -4.05 -18.45 2.75
N SER A 124 -2.84 -18.98 2.92
CA SER A 124 -2.60 -20.14 3.81
C SER A 124 -2.96 -19.82 5.27
N ARG A 125 -2.89 -18.57 5.68
CA ARG A 125 -3.34 -18.07 6.99
C ARG A 125 -4.83 -17.71 7.03
N ARG A 126 -5.57 -17.92 5.95
CA ARG A 126 -6.97 -17.46 5.81
C ARG A 126 -7.13 -15.96 6.11
N PHE A 127 -6.11 -15.18 5.77
CA PHE A 127 -6.01 -13.74 6.05
C PHE A 127 -6.06 -13.36 7.54
N ALA A 128 -5.75 -14.28 8.46
CA ALA A 128 -5.61 -13.98 9.88
C ALA A 128 -4.35 -13.13 10.10
N PRO A 129 -4.45 -11.94 10.74
CA PRO A 129 -3.32 -11.07 11.01
C PRO A 129 -2.23 -11.78 11.82
N ASN A 130 -0.97 -11.41 11.54
CA ASN A 130 0.18 -11.73 12.37
C ASN A 130 0.61 -10.48 13.15
N ASP A 131 1.60 -10.60 14.03
CA ASP A 131 2.10 -9.49 14.86
C ASP A 131 2.51 -8.26 14.03
N TYR A 132 3.09 -8.48 12.83
CA TYR A 132 3.42 -7.40 11.92
C TYR A 132 2.16 -6.65 11.45
N ALA A 133 1.18 -7.39 10.97
CA ALA A 133 -0.08 -6.82 10.47
C ALA A 133 -0.84 -6.07 11.57
N GLU A 134 -0.85 -6.61 12.79
CA GLU A 134 -1.46 -5.95 13.95
C GLU A 134 -0.73 -4.64 14.32
N ARG A 135 0.61 -4.63 14.28
CA ARG A 135 1.39 -3.40 14.51
C ARG A 135 1.06 -2.30 13.51
N VAL A 136 1.00 -2.63 12.21
CA VAL A 136 0.62 -1.68 11.16
C VAL A 136 -0.82 -1.18 11.37
N GLY A 137 -1.76 -2.07 11.65
CA GLY A 137 -3.16 -1.70 11.90
C GLY A 137 -3.34 -0.81 13.11
N ASN A 138 -2.62 -1.06 14.20
CA ASN A 138 -2.63 -0.23 15.41
C ASN A 138 -2.11 1.18 15.13
N LEU A 139 -0.99 1.31 14.41
CA LEU A 139 -0.48 2.61 13.97
C LEU A 139 -1.48 3.35 13.09
N PHE A 140 -2.07 2.67 12.14
CA PHE A 140 -3.04 3.27 11.24
C PHE A 140 -4.26 3.83 11.98
N ARG A 141 -4.78 3.11 12.96
CA ARG A 141 -5.91 3.58 13.79
C ARG A 141 -5.53 4.76 14.67
N SER A 142 -4.32 4.76 15.26
CA SER A 142 -3.86 5.87 16.09
C SER A 142 -3.70 7.17 15.31
N GLN A 143 -3.22 7.12 14.07
CA GLN A 143 -3.12 8.30 13.21
C GLN A 143 -4.48 8.88 12.84
N LYS A 144 -5.50 8.04 12.61
CA LYS A 144 -6.87 8.50 12.33
C LYS A 144 -7.51 9.26 13.50
N VAL A 145 -7.10 9.00 14.73
CA VAL A 145 -7.61 9.71 15.92
C VAL A 145 -7.03 11.11 16.01
N LEU A 146 -5.80 11.34 15.55
CA LEU A 146 -5.12 12.63 15.62
C LEU A 146 -5.56 13.63 14.53
N THR A 147 -6.25 13.17 13.49
CA THR A 147 -6.70 13.98 12.35
C THR A 147 -8.20 14.37 12.42
N ARG A 148 -8.86 14.09 13.53
CA ARG A 148 -10.23 14.51 13.85
C ARG A 148 -10.24 15.65 14.86
#